data_d492a0202b7e92559471a221906a6c69
#
_entry.id   d492a0202b7e92559471a221906a6c69
#
_cell.length_a   1.000
_cell.length_b   1.000
_cell.length_c   1.000
_cell.angle_alpha   90.00
_cell.angle_beta   90.00
_cell.angle_gamma   90.00
#
_symmetry.space_group_name_H-M   'P 1'
#
loop_
_entity.id
_entity.type
_entity.pdbx_description
1 polymer ?
#
loop_
_entity_poly.entity_id
_entity_poly.type
_entity_poly.pdbx_seq_one_letter_code
_entity_poly.pdbx_strand_id
1 'polypeptide(L)'
;SIYFANGLWYNSGNEKTEKNIFNENFINHMQSVFKGVANIVTNDTAVQTINQWVEEQTNGMLKNMIPDADFQTALINTTYFKCCWADEFQNDKTEKGIFYNIDNTQSEIDFMHDVKKYTAYYCESDGWQMLGLPYSDKKYTMYIFLPEKGKELKIDDNTINTLLLNCKRKRGK
;
A
#
# COMPACT_ATOMS: atom_id res chain seq x y z
N SER A 1 6.30 2.14 10.35
CA SER A 1 5.98 3.53 9.95
C SER A 1 5.19 3.55 8.67
N ILE A 2 4.32 4.55 8.54
CA ILE A 2 3.59 4.86 7.30
C ILE A 2 3.95 6.28 6.89
N TYR A 3 4.22 6.48 5.61
CA TYR A 3 4.54 7.78 5.02
C TYR A 3 3.62 8.04 3.85
N PHE A 4 3.14 9.25 3.75
CA PHE A 4 2.34 9.75 2.64
C PHE A 4 3.07 10.95 2.05
N ALA A 5 3.18 10.99 0.73
CA ALA A 5 3.69 12.16 0.04
C ALA A 5 2.80 12.51 -1.16
N ASN A 6 2.63 13.81 -1.38
CA ASN A 6 1.79 14.36 -2.43
C ASN A 6 2.64 15.29 -3.29
N GLY A 7 2.59 15.12 -4.60
CA GLY A 7 3.31 15.96 -5.55
C GLY A 7 2.41 16.44 -6.67
N LEU A 8 2.49 17.72 -6.97
CA LEU A 8 1.93 18.35 -8.15
C LEU A 8 3.08 18.82 -9.03
N TRP A 9 3.08 18.41 -10.28
CA TRP A 9 4.10 18.70 -11.25
C TRP A 9 3.46 19.34 -12.49
N TYR A 10 3.98 20.49 -12.90
CA TYR A 10 3.60 21.10 -14.17
C TYR A 10 4.76 21.01 -15.15
N ASN A 11 4.50 20.44 -16.32
CA ASN A 11 5.47 20.37 -17.38
C ASN A 11 5.32 21.61 -18.29
N SER A 12 6.32 22.46 -18.28
CA SER A 12 6.36 23.68 -19.12
C SER A 12 6.82 23.43 -20.57
N GLY A 13 6.95 22.16 -20.95
CA GLY A 13 7.45 21.78 -22.26
C GLY A 13 8.96 21.98 -22.39
N ASN A 14 9.38 22.64 -23.47
CA ASN A 14 10.81 22.93 -23.74
C ASN A 14 11.25 24.31 -23.20
N GLU A 15 10.31 25.08 -22.64
CA GLU A 15 10.61 26.42 -22.16
C GLU A 15 10.87 26.37 -20.64
N LYS A 16 12.05 26.87 -20.24
CA LYS A 16 12.30 27.13 -18.82
C LYS A 16 11.49 28.34 -18.42
N THR A 17 10.50 28.15 -17.56
CA THR A 17 9.76 29.26 -16.97
C THR A 17 10.24 29.51 -15.55
N GLU A 18 10.65 30.74 -15.27
CA GLU A 18 10.95 31.21 -13.92
C GLU A 18 9.68 31.70 -13.21
N LYS A 19 8.58 31.86 -13.95
CA LYS A 19 7.31 32.29 -13.38
C LYS A 19 6.69 31.15 -12.59
N ASN A 20 6.46 31.39 -11.29
CA ASN A 20 5.62 30.52 -10.51
C ASN A 20 4.19 30.60 -11.05
N ILE A 21 3.77 29.55 -11.76
CA ILE A 21 2.43 29.45 -12.36
C ILE A 21 1.37 29.01 -11.35
N PHE A 22 1.80 28.53 -10.19
CA PHE A 22 0.90 28.13 -9.13
C PHE A 22 0.52 29.34 -8.27
N ASN A 23 -0.74 29.40 -7.87
CA ASN A 23 -1.21 30.38 -6.91
C ASN A 23 -0.53 30.15 -5.54
N GLU A 24 -0.03 31.21 -4.91
CA GLU A 24 0.66 31.14 -3.61
C GLU A 24 -0.20 30.51 -2.51
N ASN A 25 -1.49 30.86 -2.44
CA ASN A 25 -2.40 30.26 -1.47
C ASN A 25 -2.55 28.74 -1.69
N PHE A 26 -2.55 28.32 -2.94
CA PHE A 26 -2.58 26.88 -3.28
C PHE A 26 -1.31 26.18 -2.82
N ILE A 27 -0.11 26.75 -3.08
CA ILE A 27 1.17 26.17 -2.62
C ILE A 27 1.18 26.06 -1.10
N ASN A 28 0.80 27.13 -0.41
CA ASN A 28 0.75 27.16 1.05
C ASN A 28 -0.21 26.09 1.59
N HIS A 29 -1.33 25.87 0.94
CA HIS A 29 -2.29 24.84 1.32
C HIS A 29 -1.76 23.43 1.07
N MET A 30 -1.14 23.18 -0.09
CA MET A 30 -0.46 21.93 -0.41
C MET A 30 0.59 21.58 0.65
N GLN A 31 1.42 22.53 1.04
CA GLN A 31 2.48 22.31 2.03
C GLN A 31 1.94 22.14 3.45
N SER A 32 0.99 22.99 3.88
CA SER A 32 0.52 23.00 5.26
C SER A 32 -0.41 21.82 5.58
N VAL A 33 -1.35 21.51 4.69
CA VAL A 33 -2.39 20.49 4.89
C VAL A 33 -1.96 19.14 4.38
N PHE A 34 -1.50 19.09 3.11
CA PHE A 34 -1.17 17.82 2.45
C PHE A 34 0.30 17.41 2.58
N LYS A 35 1.14 18.25 3.19
CA LYS A 35 2.60 18.05 3.26
C LYS A 35 3.20 17.76 1.88
N GLY A 36 2.60 18.36 0.85
CA GLY A 36 2.91 18.12 -0.54
C GLY A 36 3.88 19.13 -1.12
N VAL A 37 4.35 18.85 -2.32
CA VAL A 37 5.18 19.74 -3.14
C VAL A 37 4.43 20.14 -4.41
N ALA A 38 4.72 21.34 -4.91
CA ALA A 38 4.26 21.81 -6.22
C ALA A 38 5.46 22.36 -6.98
N ASN A 39 5.81 21.73 -8.09
CA ASN A 39 7.03 22.04 -8.84
C ASN A 39 6.76 22.15 -10.34
N ILE A 40 7.65 22.87 -11.03
CA ILE A 40 7.66 22.99 -12.48
C ILE A 40 8.83 22.17 -13.00
N VAL A 41 8.59 21.40 -14.05
CA VAL A 41 9.59 20.61 -14.79
C VAL A 41 9.52 20.95 -16.27
N THR A 42 10.54 20.55 -17.01
CA THR A 42 10.56 20.59 -18.48
C THR A 42 10.54 19.18 -19.06
N ASN A 43 10.30 19.04 -20.36
CA ASN A 43 10.36 17.74 -21.02
C ASN A 43 11.66 16.98 -20.72
N ASP A 44 12.79 17.67 -20.68
CA ASP A 44 14.10 17.06 -20.44
C ASP A 44 14.32 16.61 -19.00
N THR A 45 13.63 17.24 -18.04
CA THR A 45 13.87 17.00 -16.60
C THR A 45 12.75 16.22 -15.92
N ALA A 46 11.55 16.19 -16.50
CA ALA A 46 10.35 15.65 -15.87
C ALA A 46 10.52 14.20 -15.39
N VAL A 47 10.95 13.33 -16.29
CA VAL A 47 11.07 11.88 -15.98
C VAL A 47 12.06 11.66 -14.85
N GLN A 48 13.25 12.25 -14.94
CA GLN A 48 14.27 12.06 -13.93
C GLN A 48 13.84 12.64 -12.57
N THR A 49 13.36 13.90 -12.57
CA THR A 49 13.01 14.62 -11.34
C THR A 49 11.85 13.94 -10.59
N ILE A 50 10.80 13.55 -11.31
CA ILE A 50 9.62 12.93 -10.70
C ILE A 50 9.96 11.52 -10.22
N ASN A 51 10.66 10.71 -11.02
CA ASN A 51 11.02 9.36 -10.62
C ASN A 51 11.96 9.35 -9.41
N GLN A 52 12.93 10.27 -9.37
CA GLN A 52 13.79 10.42 -8.20
C GLN A 52 12.98 10.80 -6.95
N TRP A 53 12.07 11.76 -7.06
CA TRP A 53 11.21 12.15 -5.94
C TRP A 53 10.36 10.98 -5.45
N VAL A 54 9.75 10.20 -6.35
CA VAL A 54 8.95 9.01 -5.98
C VAL A 54 9.83 7.96 -5.29
N GLU A 55 11.03 7.70 -5.80
CA GLU A 55 11.98 6.77 -5.20
C GLU A 55 12.36 7.21 -3.76
N GLU A 56 12.65 8.49 -3.56
CA GLU A 56 12.95 9.05 -2.24
C GLU A 56 11.77 8.93 -1.27
N GLN A 57 10.53 9.28 -1.72
CA GLN A 57 9.34 9.21 -0.88
C GLN A 57 8.91 7.77 -0.53
N THR A 58 9.34 6.80 -1.32
CA THR A 58 9.03 5.37 -1.11
C THR A 58 10.22 4.57 -0.59
N ASN A 59 11.27 5.25 -0.12
CA ASN A 59 12.48 4.62 0.41
C ASN A 59 13.10 3.59 -0.57
N GLY A 60 13.14 3.95 -1.85
CA GLY A 60 13.72 3.14 -2.91
C GLY A 60 12.82 1.99 -3.42
N MET A 61 11.59 1.89 -2.93
CA MET A 61 10.70 0.78 -3.32
C MET A 61 10.07 0.96 -4.71
N LEU A 62 9.72 2.19 -5.07
CA LEU A 62 9.16 2.50 -6.38
C LEU A 62 10.18 3.26 -7.21
N LYS A 63 10.46 2.71 -8.39
CA LYS A 63 11.35 3.30 -9.39
C LYS A 63 10.62 3.40 -10.71
N ASN A 64 11.02 4.39 -11.53
CA ASN A 64 10.46 4.55 -12.88
C ASN A 64 8.93 4.64 -12.90
N MET A 65 8.37 5.49 -12.03
CA MET A 65 6.92 5.67 -11.90
C MET A 65 6.28 6.24 -13.16
N ILE A 66 6.94 7.22 -13.79
CA ILE A 66 6.52 7.76 -15.07
C ILE A 66 7.50 7.34 -16.17
N PRO A 67 7.01 6.85 -17.34
CA PRO A 67 7.86 6.38 -18.43
C PRO A 67 8.37 7.50 -19.33
N ASP A 68 7.62 8.58 -19.45
CA ASP A 68 7.88 9.70 -20.36
C ASP A 68 7.39 11.02 -19.78
N ALA A 69 7.57 12.11 -20.55
CA ALA A 69 7.16 13.46 -20.22
C ALA A 69 5.87 13.91 -20.95
N ASP A 70 5.10 12.99 -21.50
CA ASP A 70 3.87 13.30 -22.27
C ASP A 70 2.69 13.65 -21.35
N PHE A 71 2.86 14.72 -20.59
CA PHE A 71 1.81 15.29 -19.72
C PHE A 71 2.03 16.80 -19.59
N GLN A 72 0.96 17.54 -19.35
CA GLN A 72 1.03 18.93 -18.94
C GLN A 72 1.02 19.07 -17.42
N THR A 73 0.25 18.24 -16.72
CA THR A 73 0.15 18.24 -15.27
C THR A 73 0.11 16.82 -14.76
N ALA A 74 0.91 16.51 -13.74
CA ALA A 74 0.88 15.24 -13.04
C ALA A 74 0.61 15.45 -11.55
N LEU A 75 -0.39 14.73 -11.03
CA LEU A 75 -0.67 14.62 -9.60
C LEU A 75 -0.23 13.22 -9.15
N ILE A 76 0.70 13.18 -8.21
CA ILE A 76 1.26 11.93 -7.71
C ILE A 76 1.06 11.86 -6.20
N ASN A 77 0.44 10.79 -5.76
CA ASN A 77 0.37 10.41 -4.35
C ASN A 77 1.17 9.14 -4.15
N THR A 78 2.01 9.13 -3.13
CA THR A 78 2.72 7.92 -2.72
C THR A 78 2.34 7.54 -1.30
N THR A 79 2.19 6.25 -1.08
CA THR A 79 2.02 5.67 0.25
C THR A 79 3.08 4.61 0.45
N TYR A 80 3.90 4.79 1.48
CA TYR A 80 4.90 3.81 1.89
C TYR A 80 4.59 3.31 3.28
N PHE A 81 4.45 1.99 3.42
CA PHE A 81 4.22 1.34 4.70
C PHE A 81 5.26 0.25 4.94
N LYS A 82 5.94 0.31 6.09
CA LYS A 82 6.83 -0.76 6.55
C LYS A 82 6.72 -0.90 8.07
N CYS A 83 6.38 -2.10 8.51
CA CYS A 83 6.32 -2.43 9.92
C CYS A 83 6.57 -3.93 10.12
N CYS A 84 7.21 -4.31 11.22
CA CYS A 84 7.34 -5.70 11.61
C CYS A 84 6.00 -6.21 12.17
N TRP A 85 5.77 -7.50 12.11
CA TRP A 85 4.64 -8.13 12.80
C TRP A 85 4.82 -8.04 14.31
N ALA A 86 3.72 -8.01 15.06
CA ALA A 86 3.77 -8.07 16.52
C ALA A 86 4.34 -9.41 17.02
N ASP A 87 3.96 -10.48 16.33
CA ASP A 87 4.52 -11.82 16.48
C ASP A 87 5.15 -12.20 15.13
N GLU A 88 6.47 -12.23 15.06
CA GLU A 88 7.21 -12.47 13.81
C GLU A 88 7.18 -13.94 13.42
N PHE A 89 6.91 -14.21 12.15
CA PHE A 89 7.08 -15.54 11.57
C PHE A 89 8.56 -15.90 11.51
N GLN A 90 8.88 -17.14 11.86
CA GLN A 90 10.26 -17.64 11.82
C GLN A 90 10.60 -18.11 10.41
N ASN A 91 11.67 -17.58 9.83
CA ASN A 91 12.09 -17.92 8.46
C ASN A 91 12.39 -19.42 8.27
N ASP A 92 12.92 -20.09 9.30
CA ASP A 92 13.23 -21.53 9.30
C ASP A 92 11.97 -22.41 9.38
N LYS A 93 10.79 -21.82 9.54
CA LYS A 93 9.48 -22.48 9.53
C LYS A 93 8.68 -22.22 8.28
N THR A 94 9.25 -21.48 7.33
CA THR A 94 8.62 -21.27 6.03
C THR A 94 8.77 -22.54 5.20
N GLU A 95 7.68 -23.09 4.72
CA GLU A 95 7.63 -24.34 3.98
C GLU A 95 6.93 -24.16 2.64
N LYS A 96 7.37 -24.89 1.62
CA LYS A 96 6.70 -24.91 0.33
C LYS A 96 5.39 -25.67 0.39
N GLY A 97 4.37 -25.12 -0.26
CA GLY A 97 3.06 -25.73 -0.33
C GLY A 97 2.32 -25.35 -1.61
N ILE A 98 1.21 -26.03 -1.86
CA ILE A 98 0.38 -25.79 -3.04
C ILE A 98 -0.68 -24.74 -2.71
N PHE A 99 -0.66 -23.66 -3.48
CA PHE A 99 -1.71 -22.64 -3.50
C PHE A 99 -2.65 -22.88 -4.69
N TYR A 100 -3.95 -22.91 -4.40
CA TYR A 100 -4.99 -23.10 -5.41
C TYR A 100 -5.49 -21.74 -5.91
N ASN A 101 -5.21 -21.42 -7.15
CA ASN A 101 -5.61 -20.17 -7.78
C ASN A 101 -7.10 -20.17 -8.15
N ILE A 102 -7.66 -18.97 -8.35
CA ILE A 102 -9.08 -18.79 -8.71
C ILE A 102 -9.46 -19.43 -10.05
N ASP A 103 -8.51 -19.54 -10.96
CA ASP A 103 -8.65 -20.19 -12.27
C ASP A 103 -8.49 -21.72 -12.23
N ASN A 104 -8.48 -22.32 -11.03
CA ASN A 104 -8.22 -23.74 -10.74
C ASN A 104 -6.81 -24.23 -11.08
N THR A 105 -5.88 -23.36 -11.41
CA THR A 105 -4.46 -23.75 -11.50
C THR A 105 -3.85 -23.87 -10.11
N GLN A 106 -2.67 -24.46 -10.04
CA GLN A 106 -1.91 -24.64 -8.81
C GLN A 106 -0.56 -23.94 -8.93
N SER A 107 -0.15 -23.28 -7.86
CA SER A 107 1.18 -22.67 -7.75
C SER A 107 1.88 -23.18 -6.50
N GLU A 108 3.16 -23.53 -6.60
CA GLU A 108 3.98 -23.82 -5.43
C GLU A 108 4.48 -22.46 -4.88
N ILE A 109 4.17 -22.18 -3.64
CA ILE A 109 4.58 -20.94 -2.97
C ILE A 109 5.16 -21.26 -1.58
N ASP A 110 5.88 -20.31 -1.02
CA ASP A 110 6.39 -20.38 0.35
C ASP A 110 5.30 -19.94 1.33
N PHE A 111 4.90 -20.85 2.22
CA PHE A 111 3.97 -20.57 3.29
C PHE A 111 4.71 -20.24 4.59
N MET A 112 4.42 -19.08 5.16
CA MET A 112 4.88 -18.72 6.49
C MET A 112 4.09 -19.50 7.54
N HIS A 113 4.79 -20.28 8.36
CA HIS A 113 4.19 -21.00 9.48
C HIS A 113 4.60 -20.37 10.81
N ASP A 114 3.67 -20.28 11.72
CA ASP A 114 3.96 -19.94 13.10
C ASP A 114 3.68 -21.15 14.00
N VAL A 115 4.69 -21.57 14.72
CA VAL A 115 4.62 -22.68 15.69
C VAL A 115 4.46 -22.17 17.13
N LYS A 116 4.50 -20.87 17.33
CA LYS A 116 4.28 -20.25 18.64
C LYS A 116 2.82 -19.84 18.81
N LYS A 117 2.44 -19.65 20.07
CA LYS A 117 1.15 -19.00 20.37
C LYS A 117 1.21 -17.56 19.90
N TYR A 118 0.56 -17.27 18.79
CA TYR A 118 0.43 -15.91 18.27
C TYR A 118 -0.90 -15.30 18.73
N THR A 119 -0.93 -13.99 18.74
CA THR A 119 -2.13 -13.22 18.97
C THR A 119 -2.65 -12.71 17.65
N ALA A 120 -3.71 -13.34 17.15
CA ALA A 120 -4.37 -12.91 15.92
C ALA A 120 -5.87 -12.64 16.20
N TYR A 121 -6.47 -11.84 15.35
CA TYR A 121 -7.91 -11.70 15.29
C TYR A 121 -8.45 -12.67 14.25
N TYR A 122 -9.45 -13.48 14.61
CA TYR A 122 -10.02 -14.44 13.68
C TYR A 122 -11.53 -14.51 13.84
N CYS A 123 -12.23 -14.55 12.72
CA CYS A 123 -13.64 -14.90 12.68
C CYS A 123 -14.04 -15.50 11.31
N GLU A 124 -15.20 -16.12 11.31
CA GLU A 124 -15.86 -16.67 10.12
C GLU A 124 -17.31 -16.18 10.10
N SER A 125 -17.77 -15.71 8.96
CA SER A 125 -19.16 -15.33 8.72
C SER A 125 -19.46 -15.29 7.22
N ASP A 126 -20.65 -15.71 6.84
CA ASP A 126 -21.18 -15.59 5.47
C ASP A 126 -20.27 -16.15 4.36
N GLY A 127 -19.59 -17.25 4.66
CA GLY A 127 -18.65 -17.89 3.73
C GLY A 127 -17.34 -17.11 3.53
N TRP A 128 -16.96 -16.30 4.53
CA TRP A 128 -15.67 -15.63 4.61
C TRP A 128 -14.95 -15.99 5.89
N GLN A 129 -13.66 -16.16 5.77
CA GLN A 129 -12.72 -16.19 6.89
C GLN A 129 -11.97 -14.87 6.95
N MET A 130 -11.79 -14.30 8.12
CA MET A 130 -10.97 -13.12 8.32
C MET A 130 -9.88 -13.39 9.35
N LEU A 131 -8.65 -13.08 8.96
CA LEU A 131 -7.48 -13.10 9.84
C LEU A 131 -6.93 -11.68 9.98
N GLY A 132 -6.76 -11.22 11.21
CA GLY A 132 -6.12 -9.96 11.52
C GLY A 132 -4.77 -10.18 12.20
N LEU A 133 -3.70 -9.71 11.57
CA LEU A 133 -2.33 -9.78 12.06
C LEU A 133 -1.89 -8.40 12.55
N PRO A 134 -1.72 -8.19 13.87
CA PRO A 134 -1.25 -6.92 14.40
C PRO A 134 0.21 -6.65 14.01
N TYR A 135 0.54 -5.40 13.78
CA TYR A 135 1.93 -4.95 13.67
C TYR A 135 2.52 -4.61 15.04
N SER A 136 3.84 -4.57 15.10
CA SER A 136 4.61 -4.39 16.35
C SER A 136 4.34 -3.05 17.05
N ASP A 137 3.94 -2.03 16.33
CA ASP A 137 3.59 -0.71 16.86
C ASP A 137 2.21 -0.67 17.53
N LYS A 138 1.42 -1.75 17.40
CA LYS A 138 0.05 -1.91 17.94
C LYS A 138 -0.97 -0.88 17.45
N LYS A 139 -0.61 -0.08 16.44
CA LYS A 139 -1.49 0.93 15.84
C LYS A 139 -2.19 0.42 14.61
N TYR A 140 -1.55 -0.52 13.91
CA TYR A 140 -2.05 -1.06 12.65
C TYR A 140 -2.24 -2.57 12.76
N THR A 141 -3.18 -3.08 12.01
CA THR A 141 -3.46 -4.51 11.85
C THR A 141 -3.73 -4.78 10.38
N MET A 142 -3.08 -5.79 9.82
CA MET A 142 -3.40 -6.28 8.49
C MET A 142 -4.56 -7.26 8.59
N TYR A 143 -5.61 -7.03 7.83
CA TYR A 143 -6.74 -7.96 7.73
C TYR A 143 -6.71 -8.66 6.39
N ILE A 144 -6.77 -9.99 6.44
CA ILE A 144 -6.81 -10.87 5.26
C ILE A 144 -8.19 -11.51 5.24
N PHE A 145 -8.91 -11.35 4.13
CA PHE A 145 -10.22 -11.94 3.91
C PHE A 145 -10.08 -13.07 2.90
N LEU A 146 -10.46 -14.28 3.30
CA LEU A 146 -10.43 -15.47 2.48
C LEU A 146 -11.86 -15.96 2.25
N PRO A 147 -12.34 -16.04 0.99
CA PRO A 147 -13.64 -16.62 0.69
C PRO A 147 -13.60 -18.14 0.79
N GLU A 148 -14.75 -18.76 1.04
CA GLU A 148 -14.93 -20.20 0.83
C GLU A 148 -14.68 -20.58 -0.62
N LYS A 149 -14.25 -21.82 -0.83
CA LYS A 149 -13.96 -22.35 -2.16
C LYS A 149 -15.19 -22.21 -3.08
N GLY A 150 -14.98 -21.58 -4.24
CA GLY A 150 -16.02 -21.36 -5.24
C GLY A 150 -16.90 -20.12 -5.00
N LYS A 151 -16.66 -19.37 -3.94
CA LYS A 151 -17.32 -18.10 -3.70
C LYS A 151 -16.67 -17.00 -4.54
N GLU A 152 -17.50 -16.09 -5.08
CA GLU A 152 -17.01 -14.93 -5.82
C GLU A 152 -16.16 -14.02 -4.91
N LEU A 153 -15.05 -13.47 -5.45
CA LEU A 153 -14.17 -12.51 -4.77
C LEU A 153 -14.80 -11.12 -4.68
N LYS A 154 -16.05 -11.05 -4.23
CA LYS A 154 -16.75 -9.79 -4.03
C LYS A 154 -17.22 -9.71 -2.59
N ILE A 155 -16.55 -8.87 -1.82
CA ILE A 155 -16.91 -8.59 -0.45
C ILE A 155 -17.51 -7.19 -0.36
N ASP A 156 -18.64 -7.05 0.30
CA ASP A 156 -19.29 -5.75 0.53
C ASP A 156 -18.94 -5.17 1.91
N ASP A 157 -19.19 -3.88 2.08
CA ASP A 157 -18.88 -3.15 3.30
C ASP A 157 -19.62 -3.71 4.52
N ASN A 158 -20.83 -4.24 4.34
CA ASN A 158 -21.60 -4.82 5.42
C ASN A 158 -20.97 -6.11 5.93
N THR A 159 -20.52 -6.98 5.03
CA THR A 159 -19.78 -8.20 5.35
C THR A 159 -18.46 -7.86 6.05
N ILE A 160 -17.69 -6.89 5.54
CA ILE A 160 -16.46 -6.42 6.18
C ILE A 160 -16.72 -5.94 7.61
N ASN A 161 -17.72 -5.07 7.78
CA ASN A 161 -18.07 -4.53 9.11
C ASN A 161 -18.54 -5.63 10.06
N THR A 162 -19.32 -6.58 9.59
CA THR A 162 -19.79 -7.71 10.39
C THR A 162 -18.62 -8.58 10.87
N LEU A 163 -17.68 -8.90 9.96
CA LEU A 163 -16.47 -9.65 10.30
C LEU A 163 -15.61 -8.89 11.32
N LEU A 164 -15.39 -7.59 11.12
CA LEU A 164 -14.60 -6.76 12.04
C LEU A 164 -15.23 -6.66 13.44
N LEU A 165 -16.56 -6.51 13.53
CA LEU A 165 -17.28 -6.44 14.81
C LEU A 165 -17.28 -7.76 15.55
N ASN A 166 -17.36 -8.88 14.84
CA ASN A 166 -17.41 -10.22 15.41
C ASN A 166 -16.02 -10.82 15.68
N CYS A 167 -14.97 -10.14 15.23
CA CYS A 167 -13.61 -10.63 15.33
C CYS A 167 -13.15 -10.68 16.79
N LYS A 168 -12.89 -11.87 17.26
CA LYS A 168 -12.37 -12.10 18.61
C LYS A 168 -10.88 -12.35 18.56
N ARG A 169 -10.16 -11.79 19.53
CA ARG A 169 -8.76 -12.09 19.75
C ARG A 169 -8.62 -13.56 20.14
N LYS A 170 -8.12 -14.39 19.23
CA LYS A 170 -7.82 -15.79 19.51
C LYS A 170 -6.31 -15.92 19.78
N ARG A 171 -5.98 -16.68 20.81
CA ARG A 171 -4.61 -17.20 20.96
C ARG A 171 -4.55 -18.51 20.20
N GLY A 172 -3.72 -18.59 19.18
CA GLY A 172 -3.44 -19.84 18.48
C GLY A 172 -2.95 -20.92 19.46
N LYS A 173 -3.34 -22.14 19.22
CA LYS A 173 -2.76 -23.32 19.86
C LYS A 173 -1.65 -23.86 19.00
#